data_157802647b56ae0921f844de691f1a7b
#
_entry.id   157802647b56ae0921f844de691f1a7b
#
_cell.length_a   1.000
_cell.length_b   1.000
_cell.length_c   1.000
_cell.angle_alpha   90.00
_cell.angle_beta   90.00
_cell.angle_gamma   90.00
#
_symmetry.space_group_name_H-M   'P 1'
#
loop_
_entity.id
_entity.type
_entity.pdbx_description
1 polymer ?
#
loop_
_entity_poly.entity_id
_entity_poly.type
_entity_poly.pdbx_seq_one_letter_code
_entity_poly.pdbx_strand_id
1 'polypeptide(L)'
;MAWTVFIDGKEGTTGLRIFDRLAERGEFSLLTLPEEKRKDADARREAIHAADIAILCLPDAAARESVALAEGSNTRILDTSTAHRVAPGWAYGFPELSKKHRAAVVSGQYVAVPGCHASGFIALAAPLVAAGLIPADALLSCFSLTGYSGGGKKMIAQYEADTRTPDLDAPRPYGLTQSHKHLPEMQQVSCLTHAPIFAPIVADYYAGMQVTIPLFRQQLNCAHPVEELTACLKAHYAGSPIVSVLDAQDVAAFGGFIPANALAGKDSMKLMVLGNDDRIELVSLFDNLGKGSSGAAIECLNLMTGAAETTGLNL
;
A
#
# COMPACT_ATOMS: atom_id res chain seq x y z
N MET A 1 -26.19 -7.32 -12.35
CA MET A 1 -26.50 -7.57 -10.93
C MET A 1 -25.52 -6.76 -10.11
N ALA A 2 -25.93 -6.20 -8.98
CA ALA A 2 -25.01 -5.50 -8.09
C ALA A 2 -24.20 -6.54 -7.30
N TRP A 3 -22.92 -6.23 -7.03
CA TRP A 3 -22.05 -7.04 -6.19
C TRP A 3 -22.41 -6.83 -4.72
N THR A 4 -22.64 -7.89 -3.96
CA THR A 4 -22.82 -7.81 -2.51
C THR A 4 -21.45 -7.79 -1.83
N VAL A 5 -21.14 -6.70 -1.15
CA VAL A 5 -19.83 -6.49 -0.48
C VAL A 5 -20.04 -6.38 1.03
N PHE A 6 -19.45 -7.30 1.78
CA PHE A 6 -19.39 -7.23 3.23
C PHE A 6 -18.11 -6.53 3.68
N ILE A 7 -18.21 -5.50 4.54
CA ILE A 7 -17.06 -4.80 5.10
C ILE A 7 -16.94 -5.16 6.59
N ASP A 8 -16.01 -6.07 6.89
CA ASP A 8 -15.70 -6.49 8.25
C ASP A 8 -14.67 -5.51 8.85
N GLY A 9 -15.02 -4.83 9.93
CA GLY A 9 -14.21 -3.78 10.54
C GLY A 9 -14.43 -2.38 9.94
N LYS A 10 -15.62 -2.08 9.43
CA LYS A 10 -16.03 -0.76 8.89
C LYS A 10 -15.59 0.42 9.76
N GLU A 11 -15.62 0.27 11.09
CA GLU A 11 -15.31 1.35 12.03
C GLU A 11 -13.82 1.77 12.09
N GLY A 12 -12.91 1.02 11.48
CA GLY A 12 -11.50 1.40 11.34
C GLY A 12 -11.29 2.55 10.34
N THR A 13 -10.14 3.22 10.38
CA THR A 13 -9.81 4.33 9.46
C THR A 13 -9.88 3.89 7.99
N THR A 14 -9.32 2.74 7.66
CA THR A 14 -9.37 2.17 6.31
C THR A 14 -10.79 1.72 5.94
N GLY A 15 -11.47 1.01 6.85
CA GLY A 15 -12.82 0.48 6.61
C GLY A 15 -13.85 1.57 6.36
N LEU A 16 -13.81 2.66 7.14
CA LEU A 16 -14.70 3.80 6.96
C LEU A 16 -14.49 4.45 5.59
N ARG A 17 -13.23 4.70 5.19
CA ARG A 17 -12.91 5.29 3.88
C ARG A 17 -13.35 4.40 2.71
N ILE A 18 -13.20 3.08 2.83
CA ILE A 18 -13.68 2.15 1.81
C ILE A 18 -15.21 2.20 1.75
N PHE A 19 -15.89 2.15 2.90
CA PHE A 19 -17.33 2.23 2.97
C PHE A 19 -17.87 3.50 2.30
N ASP A 20 -17.33 4.67 2.66
CA ASP A 20 -17.78 5.96 2.11
C ASP A 20 -17.62 6.02 0.59
N ARG A 21 -16.50 5.52 0.07
CA ARG A 21 -16.21 5.45 -1.38
C ARG A 21 -17.16 4.51 -2.14
N LEU A 22 -17.58 3.41 -1.51
CA LEU A 22 -18.45 2.43 -2.14
C LEU A 22 -19.93 2.77 -1.99
N ALA A 23 -20.31 3.55 -0.96
CA ALA A 23 -21.70 3.91 -0.68
C ALA A 23 -22.36 4.71 -1.81
N GLU A 24 -21.57 5.46 -2.58
CA GLU A 24 -22.03 6.25 -3.73
C GLU A 24 -22.01 5.46 -5.06
N ARG A 25 -21.58 4.20 -5.02
CA ARG A 25 -21.39 3.36 -6.21
C ARG A 25 -22.54 2.36 -6.36
N GLY A 26 -23.44 2.60 -7.30
CA GLY A 26 -24.67 1.81 -7.50
C GLY A 26 -24.47 0.34 -7.91
N GLU A 27 -23.26 -0.05 -8.33
CA GLU A 27 -22.90 -1.43 -8.64
C GLU A 27 -22.59 -2.28 -7.40
N PHE A 28 -22.54 -1.67 -6.19
CA PHE A 28 -22.31 -2.38 -4.93
C PHE A 28 -23.52 -2.31 -4.00
N SER A 29 -23.87 -3.44 -3.40
CA SER A 29 -24.80 -3.55 -2.27
C SER A 29 -23.97 -3.80 -1.01
N LEU A 30 -23.88 -2.82 -0.13
CA LEU A 30 -23.02 -2.92 1.05
C LEU A 30 -23.74 -3.63 2.19
N LEU A 31 -23.12 -4.70 2.68
CA LEU A 31 -23.55 -5.44 3.86
C LEU A 31 -22.67 -5.01 5.04
N THR A 32 -23.27 -4.63 6.15
CA THR A 32 -22.59 -4.30 7.40
C THR A 32 -23.33 -4.91 8.58
N LEU A 33 -22.61 -5.28 9.63
CA LEU A 33 -23.19 -5.76 10.87
C LEU A 33 -23.44 -4.60 11.84
N PRO A 34 -24.55 -4.62 12.60
CA PRO A 34 -24.75 -3.68 13.69
C PRO A 34 -23.70 -3.87 14.77
N GLU A 35 -23.45 -2.83 15.57
CA GLU A 35 -22.32 -2.79 16.51
C GLU A 35 -22.30 -3.97 17.49
N GLU A 36 -23.46 -4.36 18.00
CA GLU A 36 -23.63 -5.46 18.94
C GLU A 36 -23.28 -6.84 18.33
N LYS A 37 -23.37 -7.00 17.00
CA LYS A 37 -23.07 -8.25 16.28
C LYS A 37 -21.72 -8.28 15.61
N ARG A 38 -20.99 -7.17 15.55
CA ARG A 38 -19.72 -7.10 14.82
C ARG A 38 -18.61 -8.03 15.33
N LYS A 39 -18.72 -8.53 16.58
CA LYS A 39 -17.81 -9.51 17.19
C LYS A 39 -18.40 -10.91 17.29
N ASP A 40 -19.66 -11.08 16.90
CA ASP A 40 -20.33 -12.36 16.90
C ASP A 40 -19.84 -13.19 15.71
N ALA A 41 -19.29 -14.38 15.99
CA ALA A 41 -18.69 -15.23 14.98
C ALA A 41 -19.74 -15.79 13.99
N ASP A 42 -20.95 -16.11 14.46
CA ASP A 42 -22.00 -16.65 13.62
C ASP A 42 -22.58 -15.58 12.70
N ALA A 43 -22.83 -14.37 13.24
CA ALA A 43 -23.27 -13.24 12.42
C ALA A 43 -22.24 -12.84 11.36
N ARG A 44 -20.94 -12.87 11.70
CA ARG A 44 -19.84 -12.61 10.74
C ARG A 44 -19.77 -13.71 9.67
N ARG A 45 -19.91 -14.96 10.05
CA ARG A 45 -19.97 -16.09 9.12
C ARG A 45 -21.13 -15.94 8.14
N GLU A 46 -22.35 -15.69 8.65
CA GLU A 46 -23.53 -15.46 7.82
C GLU A 46 -23.33 -14.32 6.83
N ALA A 47 -22.79 -13.18 7.29
CA ALA A 47 -22.51 -12.02 6.44
C ALA A 47 -21.45 -12.31 5.36
N ILE A 48 -20.36 -13.03 5.71
CA ILE A 48 -19.32 -13.44 4.78
C ILE A 48 -19.94 -14.37 3.71
N HIS A 49 -20.69 -15.39 4.12
CA HIS A 49 -21.28 -16.36 3.20
C HIS A 49 -22.39 -15.77 2.30
N ALA A 50 -23.03 -14.66 2.72
CA ALA A 50 -24.03 -13.94 1.94
C ALA A 50 -23.41 -12.94 0.94
N ALA A 51 -22.12 -12.64 1.05
CA ALA A 51 -21.44 -11.67 0.21
C ALA A 51 -20.73 -12.33 -1.00
N ASP A 52 -20.64 -11.62 -2.11
CA ASP A 52 -19.76 -11.99 -3.22
C ASP A 52 -18.29 -11.70 -2.87
N ILE A 53 -18.06 -10.59 -2.14
CA ILE A 53 -16.73 -10.15 -1.71
C ILE A 53 -16.80 -9.70 -0.25
N ALA A 54 -15.87 -10.16 0.59
CA ALA A 54 -15.66 -9.65 1.94
C ALA A 54 -14.35 -8.86 2.03
N ILE A 55 -14.44 -7.61 2.45
CA ILE A 55 -13.29 -6.72 2.67
C ILE A 55 -12.98 -6.73 4.17
N LEU A 56 -11.77 -7.19 4.53
CA LEU A 56 -11.34 -7.30 5.92
C LEU A 56 -10.50 -6.07 6.30
N CYS A 57 -11.04 -5.24 7.17
CA CYS A 57 -10.37 -4.04 7.72
C CYS A 57 -10.09 -4.24 9.21
N LEU A 58 -9.43 -5.34 9.56
CA LEU A 58 -9.30 -5.89 10.89
C LEU A 58 -7.83 -5.98 11.34
N PRO A 59 -7.57 -6.07 12.66
CA PRO A 59 -6.28 -6.55 13.16
C PRO A 59 -6.00 -7.99 12.70
N ASP A 60 -4.72 -8.34 12.57
CA ASP A 60 -4.26 -9.61 11.98
C ASP A 60 -4.94 -10.87 12.54
N ALA A 61 -5.13 -10.96 13.87
CA ALA A 61 -5.78 -12.11 14.49
C ALA A 61 -7.25 -12.24 14.05
N ALA A 62 -7.99 -11.13 14.04
CA ALA A 62 -9.39 -11.10 13.62
C ALA A 62 -9.54 -11.31 12.10
N ALA A 63 -8.57 -10.86 11.28
CA ALA A 63 -8.55 -11.15 9.85
C ALA A 63 -8.39 -12.65 9.58
N ARG A 64 -7.48 -13.33 10.30
CA ARG A 64 -7.32 -14.79 10.21
C ARG A 64 -8.60 -15.53 10.62
N GLU A 65 -9.27 -15.07 11.66
CA GLU A 65 -10.57 -15.62 12.07
C GLU A 65 -11.62 -15.45 10.97
N SER A 66 -11.75 -14.25 10.35
CA SER A 66 -12.70 -14.03 9.26
C SER A 66 -12.42 -14.94 8.07
N VAL A 67 -11.15 -15.18 7.73
CA VAL A 67 -10.79 -16.11 6.66
C VAL A 67 -11.21 -17.54 7.01
N ALA A 68 -11.05 -17.99 8.25
CA ALA A 68 -11.55 -19.28 8.71
C ALA A 68 -13.09 -19.36 8.68
N LEU A 69 -13.78 -18.27 9.02
CA LEU A 69 -15.25 -18.20 8.91
C LEU A 69 -15.74 -18.26 7.46
N ALA A 70 -14.91 -17.88 6.48
CA ALA A 70 -15.24 -17.94 5.06
C ALA A 70 -15.11 -19.36 4.47
N GLU A 71 -14.58 -20.32 5.23
CA GLU A 71 -14.42 -21.71 4.76
C GLU A 71 -15.75 -22.32 4.31
N GLY A 72 -15.75 -22.95 3.13
CA GLY A 72 -16.95 -23.53 2.52
C GLY A 72 -17.84 -22.54 1.75
N SER A 73 -17.47 -21.24 1.70
CA SER A 73 -18.15 -20.25 0.85
C SER A 73 -17.42 -20.04 -0.48
N ASN A 74 -18.11 -19.41 -1.44
CA ASN A 74 -17.50 -18.92 -2.68
C ASN A 74 -17.08 -17.44 -2.58
N THR A 75 -17.17 -16.85 -1.39
CA THR A 75 -16.87 -15.43 -1.15
C THR A 75 -15.40 -15.14 -1.43
N ARG A 76 -15.15 -14.11 -2.22
CA ARG A 76 -13.79 -13.64 -2.45
C ARG A 76 -13.36 -12.70 -1.31
N ILE A 77 -12.13 -12.82 -0.86
CA ILE A 77 -11.62 -12.04 0.28
C ILE A 77 -10.62 -10.99 -0.19
N LEU A 78 -10.84 -9.75 0.24
CA LEU A 78 -9.89 -8.65 0.09
C LEU A 78 -9.42 -8.22 1.48
N ASP A 79 -8.20 -8.61 1.88
CA ASP A 79 -7.68 -8.35 3.23
C ASP A 79 -6.73 -7.16 3.26
N THR A 80 -7.03 -6.16 4.07
CA THR A 80 -6.17 -4.98 4.27
C THR A 80 -5.20 -5.12 5.44
N SER A 81 -5.28 -6.23 6.22
CA SER A 81 -4.37 -6.51 7.32
C SER A 81 -2.97 -6.94 6.84
N THR A 82 -2.05 -7.14 7.77
CA THR A 82 -0.72 -7.71 7.44
C THR A 82 -0.70 -9.23 7.47
N ALA A 83 -1.82 -9.87 7.86
CA ALA A 83 -1.88 -11.29 8.15
C ALA A 83 -1.53 -12.18 6.94
N HIS A 84 -1.86 -11.73 5.72
CA HIS A 84 -1.84 -12.61 4.56
C HIS A 84 -0.99 -12.09 3.38
N ARG A 85 -0.30 -10.95 3.51
CA ARG A 85 0.43 -10.29 2.41
C ARG A 85 1.50 -11.15 1.74
N VAL A 86 2.09 -12.07 2.49
CA VAL A 86 3.10 -13.02 2.00
C VAL A 86 2.69 -14.47 2.22
N ALA A 87 1.40 -14.71 2.52
CA ALA A 87 0.89 -16.04 2.76
C ALA A 87 0.72 -16.83 1.43
N PRO A 88 1.06 -18.12 1.40
CA PRO A 88 0.81 -18.96 0.22
C PRO A 88 -0.67 -18.95 -0.20
N GLY A 89 -0.94 -18.90 -1.50
CA GLY A 89 -2.30 -18.89 -2.06
C GLY A 89 -2.97 -17.51 -2.07
N TRP A 90 -2.33 -16.47 -1.57
CA TRP A 90 -2.83 -15.10 -1.62
C TRP A 90 -2.22 -14.31 -2.78
N ALA A 91 -3.05 -13.60 -3.52
CA ALA A 91 -2.60 -12.62 -4.49
C ALA A 91 -2.14 -11.34 -3.78
N TYR A 92 -0.95 -10.85 -4.11
CA TYR A 92 -0.49 -9.55 -3.60
C TYR A 92 -1.14 -8.42 -4.39
N GLY A 93 -1.89 -7.56 -3.71
CA GLY A 93 -2.76 -6.52 -4.26
C GLY A 93 -2.03 -5.29 -4.81
N PHE A 94 -0.98 -5.51 -5.60
CA PHE A 94 -0.26 -4.49 -6.34
C PHE A 94 -0.19 -4.90 -7.83
N PRO A 95 -1.25 -4.64 -8.60
CA PRO A 95 -1.38 -5.18 -9.97
C PRO A 95 -0.35 -4.62 -10.94
N GLU A 96 0.23 -3.45 -10.70
CA GLU A 96 1.24 -2.84 -11.58
C GLU A 96 2.62 -3.53 -11.52
N LEU A 97 2.87 -4.39 -10.53
CA LEU A 97 4.15 -5.08 -10.42
C LEU A 97 4.41 -6.05 -11.58
N SER A 98 3.39 -6.65 -12.16
CA SER A 98 3.52 -7.47 -13.38
C SER A 98 2.16 -7.92 -13.89
N LYS A 99 2.13 -8.40 -15.15
CA LYS A 99 0.95 -9.09 -15.71
C LYS A 99 0.47 -10.26 -14.85
N LYS A 100 1.40 -10.98 -14.20
CA LYS A 100 1.08 -12.09 -13.29
C LYS A 100 0.37 -11.58 -12.02
N HIS A 101 0.86 -10.50 -11.40
CA HIS A 101 0.21 -9.90 -10.22
C HIS A 101 -1.20 -9.40 -10.58
N ARG A 102 -1.34 -8.70 -11.70
CA ARG A 102 -2.65 -8.25 -12.18
C ARG A 102 -3.62 -9.41 -12.39
N ALA A 103 -3.19 -10.45 -13.10
CA ALA A 103 -4.02 -11.63 -13.34
C ALA A 103 -4.43 -12.32 -12.02
N ALA A 104 -3.50 -12.41 -11.06
CA ALA A 104 -3.77 -12.98 -9.75
C ALA A 104 -4.82 -12.17 -8.95
N VAL A 105 -4.79 -10.83 -9.01
CA VAL A 105 -5.82 -9.98 -8.40
C VAL A 105 -7.17 -10.18 -9.09
N VAL A 106 -7.20 -10.18 -10.43
CA VAL A 106 -8.45 -10.36 -11.21
C VAL A 106 -9.14 -11.68 -10.88
N SER A 107 -8.40 -12.79 -10.82
CA SER A 107 -8.98 -14.13 -10.66
C SER A 107 -8.87 -14.71 -9.24
N GLY A 108 -8.10 -14.08 -8.35
CA GLY A 108 -7.81 -14.62 -7.02
C GLY A 108 -9.04 -14.65 -6.13
N GLN A 109 -9.22 -15.75 -5.40
CA GLN A 109 -10.20 -15.83 -4.31
C GLN A 109 -9.73 -15.01 -3.10
N TYR A 110 -8.43 -14.98 -2.85
CA TYR A 110 -7.82 -14.28 -1.72
C TYR A 110 -6.84 -13.22 -2.24
N VAL A 111 -7.08 -11.96 -1.91
CA VAL A 111 -6.24 -10.81 -2.29
C VAL A 111 -5.82 -10.05 -1.04
N ALA A 112 -4.52 -9.84 -0.85
CA ALA A 112 -3.98 -9.07 0.28
C ALA A 112 -3.51 -7.69 -0.18
N VAL A 113 -4.09 -6.63 0.36
CA VAL A 113 -3.73 -5.24 0.07
C VAL A 113 -2.38 -4.93 0.70
N PRO A 114 -1.43 -4.33 -0.04
CA PRO A 114 -0.11 -3.96 0.45
C PRO A 114 -0.12 -3.06 1.68
N GLY A 115 0.95 -3.12 2.48
CA GLY A 115 1.23 -2.12 3.49
C GLY A 115 1.75 -0.82 2.91
N CYS A 116 1.36 0.32 3.48
CA CYS A 116 1.71 1.62 2.90
C CYS A 116 3.22 1.82 2.68
N HIS A 117 4.06 1.60 3.70
CA HIS A 117 5.52 1.71 3.53
C HIS A 117 6.09 0.70 2.53
N ALA A 118 5.55 -0.54 2.56
CA ALA A 118 5.99 -1.58 1.64
C ALA A 118 5.62 -1.27 0.19
N SER A 119 4.44 -0.68 -0.06
CA SER A 119 4.02 -0.25 -1.41
C SER A 119 5.07 0.65 -2.06
N GLY A 120 5.55 1.67 -1.35
CA GLY A 120 6.55 2.59 -1.88
C GLY A 120 7.90 1.93 -2.12
N PHE A 121 8.35 1.10 -1.18
CA PHE A 121 9.60 0.35 -1.32
C PHE A 121 9.56 -0.63 -2.50
N ILE A 122 8.51 -1.43 -2.56
CA ILE A 122 8.33 -2.48 -3.58
C ILE A 122 8.17 -1.86 -4.97
N ALA A 123 7.44 -0.75 -5.09
CA ALA A 123 7.31 -0.04 -6.37
C ALA A 123 8.66 0.40 -6.95
N LEU A 124 9.62 0.73 -6.10
CA LEU A 124 10.97 1.10 -6.51
C LEU A 124 11.86 -0.14 -6.72
N ALA A 125 11.91 -1.03 -5.73
CA ALA A 125 12.89 -2.11 -5.70
C ALA A 125 12.53 -3.28 -6.62
N ALA A 126 11.28 -3.73 -6.64
CA ALA A 126 10.90 -4.96 -7.34
C ALA A 126 11.20 -4.93 -8.86
N PRO A 127 10.87 -3.86 -9.61
CA PRO A 127 11.20 -3.79 -11.04
C PRO A 127 12.71 -3.79 -11.29
N LEU A 128 13.48 -3.10 -10.44
CA LEU A 128 14.94 -2.97 -10.62
C LEU A 128 15.68 -4.25 -10.25
N VAL A 129 15.19 -4.98 -9.24
CA VAL A 129 15.71 -6.33 -8.90
C VAL A 129 15.36 -7.31 -10.02
N ALA A 130 14.12 -7.29 -10.52
CA ALA A 130 13.70 -8.14 -11.62
C ALA A 130 14.49 -7.90 -12.93
N ALA A 131 14.92 -6.65 -13.15
CA ALA A 131 15.80 -6.28 -14.27
C ALA A 131 17.29 -6.59 -14.01
N GLY A 132 17.66 -7.03 -12.81
CA GLY A 132 19.04 -7.29 -12.42
C GLY A 132 19.89 -6.03 -12.21
N LEU A 133 19.30 -4.84 -12.21
CA LEU A 133 20.00 -3.57 -11.95
C LEU A 133 20.35 -3.41 -10.46
N ILE A 134 19.50 -3.91 -9.57
CA ILE A 134 19.80 -4.10 -8.15
C ILE A 134 20.02 -5.60 -7.94
N PRO A 135 21.18 -6.06 -7.45
CA PRO A 135 21.39 -7.46 -7.07
C PRO A 135 20.40 -7.93 -6.03
N ALA A 136 19.91 -9.17 -6.12
CA ALA A 136 18.96 -9.73 -5.16
C ALA A 136 19.52 -9.82 -3.72
N ASP A 137 20.82 -9.89 -3.57
CA ASP A 137 21.55 -9.93 -2.30
C ASP A 137 22.03 -8.54 -1.83
N ALA A 138 21.64 -7.46 -2.52
CA ALA A 138 21.98 -6.10 -2.12
C ALA A 138 21.46 -5.78 -0.72
N LEU A 139 22.33 -5.20 0.11
CA LEU A 139 21.97 -4.70 1.44
C LEU A 139 21.39 -3.30 1.30
N LEU A 140 20.07 -3.21 1.36
CA LEU A 140 19.35 -1.95 1.17
C LEU A 140 18.97 -1.31 2.50
N SER A 141 18.82 0.00 2.47
CA SER A 141 18.18 0.79 3.53
C SER A 141 16.99 1.55 2.97
N CYS A 142 16.02 1.85 3.85
CA CYS A 142 14.79 2.53 3.46
C CYS A 142 14.40 3.53 4.55
N PHE A 143 14.29 4.80 4.18
CA PHE A 143 13.68 5.85 4.99
C PHE A 143 12.26 6.07 4.50
N SER A 144 11.31 6.24 5.41
CA SER A 144 9.92 6.40 5.02
C SER A 144 9.20 7.39 5.92
N LEU A 145 8.95 8.59 5.38
CA LEU A 145 8.16 9.61 6.06
C LEU A 145 6.68 9.36 5.80
N THR A 146 5.85 9.47 6.85
CA THR A 146 4.40 9.30 6.75
C THR A 146 3.64 10.28 7.63
N GLY A 147 2.47 10.68 7.16
CA GLY A 147 1.50 11.36 7.99
C GLY A 147 0.95 10.49 9.13
N TYR A 148 0.48 11.14 10.21
CA TYR A 148 0.03 10.45 11.41
C TYR A 148 -1.24 9.60 11.22
N SER A 149 -2.02 9.84 10.18
CA SER A 149 -3.22 9.04 9.89
C SER A 149 -2.94 7.54 9.70
N GLY A 150 -1.69 7.18 9.31
CA GLY A 150 -1.24 5.80 9.17
C GLY A 150 -1.26 5.00 10.48
N GLY A 151 -1.19 5.66 11.64
CA GLY A 151 -1.29 5.05 12.96
C GLY A 151 -2.74 4.81 13.43
N GLY A 152 -3.74 5.11 12.59
CA GLY A 152 -5.16 4.88 12.88
C GLY A 152 -5.75 5.86 13.90
N LYS A 153 -6.99 5.61 14.31
CA LYS A 153 -7.78 6.52 15.17
C LYS A 153 -7.05 6.99 16.44
N LYS A 154 -6.27 6.11 17.07
CA LYS A 154 -5.56 6.46 18.30
C LYS A 154 -4.48 7.51 18.06
N MET A 155 -3.69 7.35 17.00
CA MET A 155 -2.63 8.32 16.66
C MET A 155 -3.23 9.62 16.14
N ILE A 156 -4.28 9.57 15.33
CA ILE A 156 -5.01 10.75 14.87
C ILE A 156 -5.48 11.56 16.08
N ALA A 157 -6.15 10.94 17.05
CA ALA A 157 -6.62 11.62 18.26
C ALA A 157 -5.47 12.24 19.10
N GLN A 158 -4.27 11.64 19.08
CA GLN A 158 -3.10 12.21 19.77
C GLN A 158 -2.60 13.49 19.08
N TYR A 159 -2.53 13.50 17.74
CA TYR A 159 -2.04 14.65 16.99
C TYR A 159 -3.06 15.80 16.89
N GLU A 160 -4.35 15.47 16.94
CA GLU A 160 -5.45 16.45 16.83
C GLU A 160 -6.01 16.90 18.18
N ALA A 161 -5.41 16.48 19.29
CA ALA A 161 -5.80 16.91 20.62
C ALA A 161 -5.45 18.39 20.88
N ASP A 162 -6.36 19.14 21.51
CA ASP A 162 -6.14 20.55 21.89
C ASP A 162 -4.89 20.74 22.78
N THR A 163 -4.56 19.72 23.58
CA THR A 163 -3.41 19.69 24.50
C THR A 163 -2.49 18.54 24.13
N ARG A 164 -1.76 18.66 23.03
CA ARG A 164 -0.75 17.68 22.63
C ARG A 164 0.62 18.00 23.20
N THR A 165 1.47 16.98 23.36
CA THR A 165 2.84 17.17 23.83
C THR A 165 3.74 17.73 22.72
N PRO A 166 4.74 18.60 23.02
CA PRO A 166 5.60 19.21 22.02
C PRO A 166 6.42 18.23 21.16
N ASP A 167 6.64 17.01 21.64
CA ASP A 167 7.33 15.96 20.88
C ASP A 167 6.57 15.53 19.62
N LEU A 168 5.27 15.80 19.55
CA LEU A 168 4.45 15.55 18.35
C LEU A 168 4.70 16.58 17.23
N ASP A 169 5.29 17.72 17.53
CA ASP A 169 5.62 18.74 16.54
C ASP A 169 6.85 18.37 15.68
N ALA A 170 7.62 17.36 16.11
CA ALA A 170 8.81 16.91 15.41
C ALA A 170 8.60 15.57 14.70
N PRO A 171 9.26 15.31 13.55
CA PRO A 171 9.30 13.98 12.95
C PRO A 171 9.91 12.95 13.91
N ARG A 172 9.23 11.82 14.11
CA ARG A 172 9.64 10.79 15.08
C ARG A 172 9.87 9.45 14.40
N PRO A 173 11.09 8.89 14.43
CA PRO A 173 11.32 7.52 13.99
C PRO A 173 10.63 6.53 14.93
N TYR A 174 10.14 5.43 14.39
CA TYR A 174 9.53 4.34 15.14
C TYR A 174 9.98 2.98 14.56
N GLY A 175 9.47 1.87 15.08
CA GLY A 175 9.94 0.55 14.64
C GLY A 175 11.42 0.30 14.94
N LEU A 176 11.92 0.86 16.05
CA LEU A 176 13.36 0.94 16.40
C LEU A 176 14.03 -0.42 16.59
N THR A 177 13.27 -1.50 16.77
CA THR A 177 13.79 -2.86 16.92
C THR A 177 14.08 -3.57 15.58
N GLN A 178 13.84 -2.91 14.43
CA GLN A 178 13.97 -3.50 13.09
C GLN A 178 13.15 -4.79 12.89
N SER A 179 12.00 -4.88 13.58
CA SER A 179 11.05 -6.01 13.49
C SER A 179 9.68 -5.57 12.99
N HIS A 180 9.64 -4.57 12.13
CA HIS A 180 8.40 -4.03 11.59
C HIS A 180 7.69 -5.04 10.67
N LYS A 181 6.37 -5.12 10.78
CA LYS A 181 5.52 -6.07 10.04
C LYS A 181 5.52 -5.91 8.51
N HIS A 182 6.04 -4.79 7.97
CA HIS A 182 6.21 -4.60 6.52
C HIS A 182 7.52 -5.19 5.99
N LEU A 183 8.49 -5.55 6.82
CA LEU A 183 9.77 -6.09 6.36
C LEU A 183 9.63 -7.39 5.55
N PRO A 184 8.79 -8.38 5.96
CA PRO A 184 8.61 -9.59 5.18
C PRO A 184 8.08 -9.33 3.77
N GLU A 185 7.11 -8.40 3.61
CA GLU A 185 6.58 -8.08 2.28
C GLU A 185 7.59 -7.29 1.44
N MET A 186 8.33 -6.34 2.02
CA MET A 186 9.42 -5.63 1.32
C MET A 186 10.45 -6.62 0.76
N GLN A 187 10.87 -7.60 1.56
CA GLN A 187 11.86 -8.60 1.17
C GLN A 187 11.30 -9.55 0.11
N GLN A 188 10.19 -10.22 0.40
CA GLN A 188 9.70 -11.33 -0.42
C GLN A 188 9.12 -10.85 -1.76
N VAL A 189 8.35 -9.77 -1.77
CA VAL A 189 7.73 -9.27 -3.01
C VAL A 189 8.76 -8.62 -3.93
N SER A 190 9.81 -8.01 -3.37
CA SER A 190 10.93 -7.48 -4.17
C SER A 190 11.96 -8.56 -4.55
N CYS A 191 11.77 -9.82 -4.16
CA CYS A 191 12.70 -10.92 -4.41
C CYS A 191 14.11 -10.66 -3.86
N LEU A 192 14.22 -9.96 -2.72
CA LEU A 192 15.48 -9.69 -2.04
C LEU A 192 15.84 -10.83 -1.09
N THR A 193 17.12 -11.16 -1.02
CA THR A 193 17.65 -12.17 -0.07
C THR A 193 17.60 -11.65 1.38
N HIS A 194 17.73 -10.34 1.55
CA HIS A 194 17.76 -9.68 2.86
C HIS A 194 16.65 -8.64 2.98
N ALA A 195 16.01 -8.57 4.15
CA ALA A 195 15.13 -7.44 4.47
C ALA A 195 15.96 -6.15 4.55
N PRO A 196 15.43 -5.00 4.10
CA PRO A 196 16.14 -3.73 4.21
C PRO A 196 16.25 -3.27 5.67
N ILE A 197 17.26 -2.44 5.98
CA ILE A 197 17.19 -1.59 7.17
C ILE A 197 16.05 -0.61 6.94
N PHE A 198 15.08 -0.60 7.84
CA PHE A 198 13.85 0.18 7.69
C PHE A 198 13.73 1.24 8.78
N ALA A 199 13.71 2.51 8.38
CA ALA A 199 13.57 3.67 9.24
C ALA A 199 12.25 4.43 8.95
N PRO A 200 11.09 3.96 9.47
CA PRO A 200 9.83 4.69 9.34
C PRO A 200 9.81 5.90 10.28
N ILE A 201 9.29 7.02 9.77
CA ILE A 201 9.25 8.31 10.47
C ILE A 201 7.84 8.87 10.33
N VAL A 202 7.14 9.06 11.45
CA VAL A 202 5.87 9.79 11.47
C VAL A 202 6.13 11.27 11.69
N ALA A 203 5.42 12.12 10.94
CA ALA A 203 5.55 13.56 11.02
C ALA A 203 4.18 14.24 11.17
N ASP A 204 4.21 15.51 11.58
CA ASP A 204 3.01 16.29 11.90
C ASP A 204 2.30 16.80 10.65
N TYR A 205 1.75 15.88 9.87
CA TYR A 205 0.76 16.13 8.83
C TYR A 205 -0.18 14.92 8.73
N TYR A 206 -1.43 15.16 8.33
CA TYR A 206 -2.47 14.13 8.37
C TYR A 206 -2.15 12.95 7.45
N ALA A 207 -1.94 13.21 6.15
CA ALA A 207 -1.78 12.19 5.12
C ALA A 207 -0.70 12.57 4.11
N GLY A 208 -0.13 11.58 3.47
CA GLY A 208 0.99 11.67 2.55
C GLY A 208 2.14 10.78 2.99
N MET A 209 2.94 10.33 2.03
CA MET A 209 4.06 9.43 2.28
C MET A 209 5.16 9.61 1.24
N GLN A 210 6.38 9.60 1.72
CA GLN A 210 7.59 9.55 0.90
C GLN A 210 8.46 8.39 1.37
N VAL A 211 8.75 7.44 0.47
CA VAL A 211 9.69 6.34 0.73
C VAL A 211 10.94 6.57 -0.08
N THR A 212 12.10 6.52 0.57
CA THR A 212 13.41 6.76 -0.04
C THR A 212 14.32 5.56 0.17
N ILE A 213 14.94 5.07 -0.91
CA ILE A 213 15.98 4.05 -0.90
C ILE A 213 17.29 4.70 -1.37
N PRO A 214 18.22 5.05 -0.46
CA PRO A 214 19.53 5.58 -0.83
C PRO A 214 20.45 4.45 -1.31
N LEU A 215 21.19 4.71 -2.38
CA LEU A 215 22.07 3.74 -3.02
C LEU A 215 23.42 4.37 -3.37
N PHE A 216 24.47 3.59 -3.22
CA PHE A 216 25.73 3.87 -3.86
C PHE A 216 25.84 3.11 -5.19
N ARG A 217 26.56 3.69 -6.15
CA ARG A 217 26.81 3.05 -7.45
C ARG A 217 27.31 1.61 -7.32
N GLN A 218 28.17 1.34 -6.33
CA GLN A 218 28.75 0.02 -6.09
C GLN A 218 27.73 -1.06 -5.72
N GLN A 219 26.50 -0.67 -5.38
CA GLN A 219 25.38 -1.59 -5.11
C GLN A 219 24.58 -1.93 -6.37
N LEU A 220 24.97 -1.42 -7.54
CA LEU A 220 24.20 -1.49 -8.78
C LEU A 220 24.99 -2.14 -9.91
N ASN A 221 24.30 -2.84 -10.79
CA ASN A 221 24.81 -3.49 -11.98
C ASN A 221 24.57 -2.63 -13.25
N CYS A 222 24.89 -1.34 -13.20
CA CYS A 222 24.72 -0.42 -14.33
C CYS A 222 25.84 0.63 -14.40
N ALA A 223 26.04 1.19 -15.58
CA ALA A 223 27.14 2.16 -15.82
C ALA A 223 26.69 3.60 -15.53
N HIS A 224 25.44 3.93 -15.88
CA HIS A 224 24.81 5.24 -15.72
C HIS A 224 23.52 5.12 -14.89
N PRO A 225 23.64 4.96 -13.55
CA PRO A 225 22.51 4.62 -12.70
C PRO A 225 21.30 5.51 -12.85
N VAL A 226 21.46 6.82 -12.86
CA VAL A 226 20.30 7.74 -12.92
C VAL A 226 19.49 7.52 -14.20
N GLU A 227 20.14 7.40 -15.34
CA GLU A 227 19.49 7.17 -16.64
C GLU A 227 18.89 5.77 -16.71
N GLU A 228 19.67 4.72 -16.40
CA GLU A 228 19.27 3.32 -16.57
C GLU A 228 18.14 2.93 -15.60
N LEU A 229 18.19 3.35 -14.33
CA LEU A 229 17.14 3.10 -13.36
C LEU A 229 15.84 3.85 -13.73
N THR A 230 15.96 5.12 -14.18
CA THR A 230 14.81 5.90 -14.66
C THR A 230 14.16 5.23 -15.86
N ALA A 231 14.96 4.82 -16.85
CA ALA A 231 14.46 4.16 -18.05
C ALA A 231 13.77 2.83 -17.73
N CYS A 232 14.35 2.03 -16.83
CA CYS A 232 13.77 0.77 -16.38
C CYS A 232 12.40 1.00 -15.71
N LEU A 233 12.31 1.92 -14.76
CA LEU A 233 11.05 2.23 -14.06
C LEU A 233 10.01 2.80 -15.04
N LYS A 234 10.39 3.71 -15.95
CA LYS A 234 9.47 4.23 -17.00
C LYS A 234 8.95 3.13 -17.90
N ALA A 235 9.80 2.20 -18.33
CA ALA A 235 9.39 1.07 -19.16
C ALA A 235 8.46 0.11 -18.40
N HIS A 236 8.74 -0.13 -17.12
CA HIS A 236 7.95 -1.04 -16.27
C HIS A 236 6.53 -0.49 -16.05
N TYR A 237 6.39 0.78 -15.71
CA TYR A 237 5.10 1.41 -15.40
C TYR A 237 4.43 2.09 -16.61
N ALA A 238 4.97 1.88 -17.83
CA ALA A 238 4.38 2.44 -19.04
C ALA A 238 2.91 2.04 -19.21
N GLY A 239 2.04 3.06 -19.36
CA GLY A 239 0.60 2.86 -19.51
C GLY A 239 -0.17 2.62 -18.20
N SER A 240 0.47 2.61 -17.02
CA SER A 240 -0.24 2.62 -15.75
C SER A 240 -0.93 3.97 -15.55
N PRO A 241 -2.24 4.01 -15.24
CA PRO A 241 -2.93 5.26 -14.92
C PRO A 241 -2.66 5.71 -13.48
N ILE A 242 -2.08 4.85 -12.63
CA ILE A 242 -1.96 5.06 -11.18
C ILE A 242 -0.50 5.33 -10.78
N VAL A 243 0.45 4.61 -11.37
CA VAL A 243 1.89 4.78 -11.07
C VAL A 243 2.57 5.48 -12.24
N SER A 244 3.26 6.59 -11.97
CA SER A 244 4.02 7.34 -12.97
C SER A 244 5.45 7.60 -12.49
N VAL A 245 6.37 7.73 -13.45
CA VAL A 245 7.79 8.04 -13.17
C VAL A 245 8.08 9.45 -13.67
N LEU A 246 8.49 10.32 -12.76
CA LEU A 246 8.80 11.71 -13.04
C LEU A 246 10.14 11.82 -13.79
N ASP A 247 10.21 12.77 -14.70
CA ASP A 247 11.47 13.15 -15.35
C ASP A 247 12.18 14.30 -14.60
N ALA A 248 13.34 14.69 -15.09
CA ALA A 248 14.14 15.75 -14.47
C ALA A 248 13.41 17.11 -14.47
N GLN A 249 12.58 17.40 -15.45
CA GLN A 249 11.80 18.64 -15.51
C GLN A 249 10.67 18.63 -14.47
N ASP A 250 9.97 17.50 -14.30
CA ASP A 250 8.95 17.32 -13.27
C ASP A 250 9.54 17.49 -11.87
N VAL A 251 10.73 16.89 -11.65
CA VAL A 251 11.45 17.01 -10.37
C VAL A 251 11.90 18.44 -10.12
N ALA A 252 12.39 19.15 -11.13
CA ALA A 252 12.80 20.55 -11.00
C ALA A 252 11.64 21.47 -10.58
N ALA A 253 10.40 21.12 -10.94
CA ALA A 253 9.22 21.89 -10.56
C ALA A 253 8.96 21.91 -9.03
N PHE A 254 9.55 20.98 -8.28
CA PHE A 254 9.52 21.01 -6.80
C PHE A 254 10.42 22.10 -6.19
N GLY A 255 11.25 22.79 -6.97
CA GLY A 255 12.09 23.88 -6.48
C GLY A 255 13.15 23.46 -5.45
N GLY A 256 13.60 22.20 -5.50
CA GLY A 256 14.62 21.64 -4.61
C GLY A 256 14.07 21.06 -3.29
N PHE A 257 12.74 21.10 -3.06
CA PHE A 257 12.11 20.55 -1.87
C PHE A 257 10.90 19.69 -2.27
N ILE A 258 10.89 18.42 -1.89
CA ILE A 258 9.80 17.50 -2.19
C ILE A 258 8.95 17.30 -0.92
N PRO A 259 7.75 17.90 -0.84
CA PRO A 259 6.88 17.72 0.32
C PRO A 259 6.35 16.28 0.36
N ALA A 260 6.54 15.58 1.47
CA ALA A 260 6.06 14.20 1.63
C ALA A 260 4.53 14.07 1.55
N ASN A 261 3.80 15.17 1.73
CA ASN A 261 2.34 15.24 1.62
C ASN A 261 1.84 15.78 0.27
N ALA A 262 2.69 15.95 -0.74
CA ALA A 262 2.29 16.51 -2.03
C ALA A 262 1.18 15.75 -2.75
N LEU A 263 1.02 14.46 -2.45
CA LEU A 263 -0.06 13.61 -2.99
C LEU A 263 -1.10 13.24 -1.93
N ALA A 264 -1.21 14.00 -0.84
CA ALA A 264 -2.27 13.78 0.14
C ALA A 264 -3.67 13.84 -0.50
N GLY A 265 -4.52 12.85 -0.22
CA GLY A 265 -5.84 12.70 -0.82
C GLY A 265 -5.85 12.09 -2.22
N LYS A 266 -4.70 11.78 -2.81
CA LYS A 266 -4.58 11.13 -4.13
C LYS A 266 -4.40 9.61 -3.99
N ASP A 267 -4.91 8.87 -4.99
CA ASP A 267 -4.74 7.42 -5.09
C ASP A 267 -3.63 7.02 -6.09
N SER A 268 -2.94 8.01 -6.65
CA SER A 268 -1.78 7.82 -7.53
C SER A 268 -0.47 7.75 -6.76
N MET A 269 0.57 7.24 -7.43
CA MET A 269 1.95 7.17 -6.94
C MET A 269 2.90 7.74 -7.97
N LYS A 270 3.85 8.57 -7.55
CA LYS A 270 4.92 9.11 -8.36
C LYS A 270 6.25 8.56 -7.92
N LEU A 271 7.03 8.06 -8.86
CA LEU A 271 8.38 7.55 -8.65
C LEU A 271 9.40 8.47 -9.27
N MET A 272 10.58 8.57 -8.68
CA MET A 272 11.68 9.38 -9.20
C MET A 272 13.03 8.79 -8.82
N VAL A 273 14.03 9.01 -9.66
CA VAL A 273 15.44 8.69 -9.44
C VAL A 273 16.19 10.00 -9.31
N LEU A 274 16.77 10.25 -8.16
CA LEU A 274 17.44 11.51 -7.81
C LEU A 274 18.93 11.27 -7.58
N GLY A 275 19.71 12.36 -7.54
CA GLY A 275 21.13 12.34 -7.23
C GLY A 275 22.03 12.40 -8.46
N ASN A 276 23.09 11.61 -8.46
CA ASN A 276 24.05 11.49 -9.53
C ASN A 276 24.52 10.03 -9.66
N ASP A 277 25.39 9.73 -10.64
CA ASP A 277 25.82 8.35 -10.90
C ASP A 277 26.66 7.70 -9.78
N ASP A 278 27.09 8.45 -8.77
CA ASP A 278 27.81 7.90 -7.60
C ASP A 278 26.88 7.64 -6.40
N ARG A 279 25.88 8.50 -6.23
CA ARG A 279 24.94 8.50 -5.09
C ARG A 279 23.54 8.75 -5.59
N ILE A 280 22.68 7.78 -5.44
CA ILE A 280 21.34 7.73 -5.98
C ILE A 280 20.33 7.66 -4.85
N GLU A 281 19.22 8.35 -4.99
CA GLU A 281 18.02 8.16 -4.18
C GLU A 281 16.86 7.74 -5.07
N LEU A 282 16.32 6.56 -4.82
CA LEU A 282 15.04 6.17 -5.38
C LEU A 282 13.95 6.68 -4.46
N VAL A 283 13.00 7.43 -4.99
CA VAL A 283 11.93 8.04 -4.18
C VAL A 283 10.56 7.67 -4.76
N SER A 284 9.65 7.24 -3.89
CA SER A 284 8.22 7.13 -4.19
C SER A 284 7.42 8.10 -3.33
N LEU A 285 6.47 8.78 -3.96
CA LEU A 285 5.61 9.78 -3.35
C LEU A 285 4.15 9.39 -3.60
N PHE A 286 3.33 9.32 -2.54
CA PHE A 286 1.93 8.90 -2.60
C PHE A 286 1.20 9.22 -1.29
N ASP A 287 -0.11 8.93 -1.21
CA ASP A 287 -0.86 9.03 0.05
C ASP A 287 -0.89 7.67 0.77
N ASN A 288 -0.51 7.66 2.06
CA ASN A 288 -0.54 6.48 2.92
C ASN A 288 -1.95 5.88 3.10
N LEU A 289 -3.00 6.68 2.92
CA LEU A 289 -4.40 6.25 2.95
C LEU A 289 -4.99 6.05 1.55
N GLY A 290 -4.36 6.60 0.51
CA GLY A 290 -4.68 6.42 -0.91
C GLY A 290 -4.08 5.14 -1.47
N LYS A 291 -3.12 5.25 -2.42
CA LYS A 291 -2.39 4.08 -2.97
C LYS A 291 -1.69 3.24 -1.89
N GLY A 292 -1.43 3.80 -0.71
CA GLY A 292 -0.89 3.08 0.44
C GLY A 292 -1.90 2.22 1.22
N SER A 293 -3.22 2.33 0.98
CA SER A 293 -4.24 1.63 1.77
C SER A 293 -5.58 1.51 1.04
N SER A 294 -6.56 2.41 1.34
CA SER A 294 -7.92 2.32 0.82
C SER A 294 -8.00 2.48 -0.71
N GLY A 295 -7.14 3.32 -1.31
CA GLY A 295 -7.06 3.47 -2.76
C GLY A 295 -6.63 2.17 -3.44
N ALA A 296 -5.59 1.50 -2.92
CA ALA A 296 -5.18 0.19 -3.41
C ALA A 296 -6.26 -0.89 -3.22
N ALA A 297 -7.03 -0.83 -2.12
CA ALA A 297 -8.14 -1.75 -1.92
C ALA A 297 -9.27 -1.53 -2.95
N ILE A 298 -9.63 -0.28 -3.26
CA ILE A 298 -10.61 0.05 -4.30
C ILE A 298 -10.14 -0.39 -5.69
N GLU A 299 -8.87 -0.16 -6.02
CA GLU A 299 -8.26 -0.65 -7.26
C GLU A 299 -8.37 -2.17 -7.38
N CYS A 300 -7.97 -2.91 -6.34
CA CYS A 300 -8.11 -4.36 -6.31
C CYS A 300 -9.57 -4.79 -6.47
N LEU A 301 -10.50 -4.15 -5.76
CA LEU A 301 -11.93 -4.43 -5.88
C LEU A 301 -12.45 -4.19 -7.29
N ASN A 302 -12.04 -3.10 -7.95
CA ASN A 302 -12.40 -2.81 -9.34
C ASN A 302 -11.96 -3.95 -10.27
N LEU A 303 -10.70 -4.41 -10.14
CA LEU A 303 -10.18 -5.51 -10.93
C LEU A 303 -10.90 -6.83 -10.62
N MET A 304 -11.19 -7.11 -9.35
CA MET A 304 -11.94 -8.31 -8.92
C MET A 304 -13.35 -8.34 -9.50
N THR A 305 -13.99 -7.21 -9.69
CA THR A 305 -15.38 -7.09 -10.19
C THR A 305 -15.47 -6.84 -11.68
N GLY A 306 -14.35 -6.63 -12.37
CA GLY A 306 -14.29 -6.31 -13.80
C GLY A 306 -14.67 -4.86 -14.11
N ALA A 307 -14.72 -3.97 -13.11
CA ALA A 307 -14.87 -2.55 -13.31
C ALA A 307 -13.58 -1.93 -13.90
N ALA A 308 -13.68 -0.72 -14.45
CA ALA A 308 -12.48 0.00 -14.86
C ALA A 308 -11.59 0.28 -13.63
N GLU A 309 -10.29 0.00 -13.77
CA GLU A 309 -9.29 0.04 -12.69
C GLU A 309 -9.34 1.30 -11.83
N THR A 310 -9.57 2.44 -12.48
CA THR A 310 -9.56 3.77 -11.84
C THR A 310 -10.92 4.24 -11.32
N THR A 311 -11.97 3.44 -11.43
CA THR A 311 -13.32 3.83 -11.00
C THR A 311 -13.35 4.17 -9.50
N GLY A 312 -13.77 5.39 -9.16
CA GLY A 312 -13.84 5.87 -7.78
C GLY A 312 -12.48 6.18 -7.14
N LEU A 313 -11.38 6.22 -7.92
CA LEU A 313 -10.07 6.70 -7.50
C LEU A 313 -9.90 8.19 -7.79
N ASN A 314 -9.19 8.90 -6.92
CA ASN A 314 -8.77 10.29 -7.08
C ASN A 314 -7.30 10.33 -7.52
N LEU A 315 -7.03 10.36 -8.81
CA LEU A 315 -5.67 10.33 -9.38
C LEU A 315 -5.03 11.72 -9.48
#